data_a545fb0d4b43086ca4028d044102a4a9
#
_entry.id   a545fb0d4b43086ca4028d044102a4a9
#
_cell.length_a   1.000
_cell.length_b   1.000
_cell.length_c   1.000
_cell.angle_alpha   90.00
_cell.angle_beta   90.00
_cell.angle_gamma   90.00
#
_symmetry.space_group_name_H-M   'P 1'
#
loop_
_entity.id
_entity.type
_entity.pdbx_description
1 polymer ?
#
loop_
_entity_poly.entity_id
_entity_poly.type
_entity_poly.pdbx_seq_one_letter_code
_entity_poly.pdbx_strand_id
1 'polypeptide(L)'
;MKQPWRHFIKFVQLLLLSLLCGTQLSLLPVFSVEHPLAPPDTSSPQATIQSFIENVNEAHHILMTANAQYLSEPGLFPSASVKEQVAPGRILFERAIACLDTSKVPSRLKQDAGVEGTILLKEILDRIDIPPYDEIPD
;
A
#
# COMPACT_ATOMS: atom_id res chain seq x y z
N MET A 1 -13.44 61.93 -26.54
CA MET A 1 -13.56 60.60 -27.13
C MET A 1 -12.93 59.62 -26.13
N LYS A 2 -13.79 58.86 -25.39
CA LYS A 2 -13.32 57.93 -24.36
C LYS A 2 -13.00 56.60 -25.03
N GLN A 3 -11.76 56.09 -24.82
CA GLN A 3 -11.19 54.97 -25.51
C GLN A 3 -11.90 53.62 -25.10
N PRO A 4 -12.67 52.98 -25.96
CA PRO A 4 -13.31 51.70 -25.68
C PRO A 4 -12.29 50.51 -25.61
N TRP A 5 -11.05 50.75 -26.06
CA TRP A 5 -9.96 49.76 -26.14
C TRP A 5 -9.52 49.20 -24.77
N ARG A 6 -9.56 50.02 -23.71
CA ARG A 6 -9.12 49.60 -22.37
C ARG A 6 -10.03 48.53 -21.75
N HIS A 7 -11.29 48.55 -22.08
CA HIS A 7 -12.27 47.52 -21.61
C HIS A 7 -12.10 46.21 -22.38
N PHE A 8 -11.81 46.32 -23.68
CA PHE A 8 -11.56 45.17 -24.53
C PHE A 8 -10.30 44.41 -24.10
N ILE A 9 -9.19 45.09 -23.79
CA ILE A 9 -7.94 44.50 -23.30
C ILE A 9 -8.15 43.81 -21.96
N LYS A 10 -8.88 44.40 -21.02
CA LYS A 10 -9.20 43.75 -19.73
C LYS A 10 -10.08 42.52 -19.90
N PHE A 11 -11.00 42.52 -20.82
CA PHE A 11 -11.87 41.37 -21.12
C PHE A 11 -11.06 40.23 -21.69
N VAL A 12 -10.17 40.49 -22.63
CA VAL A 12 -9.26 39.49 -23.22
C VAL A 12 -8.27 38.94 -22.16
N GLN A 13 -7.73 39.78 -21.27
CA GLN A 13 -6.88 39.34 -20.17
C GLN A 13 -7.60 38.42 -19.16
N LEU A 14 -8.87 38.75 -18.85
CA LEU A 14 -9.72 37.94 -17.95
C LEU A 14 -10.05 36.58 -18.57
N LEU A 15 -10.28 36.56 -19.88
CA LEU A 15 -10.59 35.33 -20.64
C LEU A 15 -9.34 34.42 -20.77
N LEU A 16 -8.14 35.00 -20.96
CA LEU A 16 -6.87 34.29 -20.95
C LEU A 16 -6.52 33.72 -19.57
N LEU A 17 -6.81 34.48 -18.51
CA LEU A 17 -6.57 34.03 -17.13
C LEU A 17 -7.48 32.85 -16.74
N SER A 18 -8.74 32.85 -17.20
CA SER A 18 -9.69 31.76 -16.96
C SER A 18 -9.33 30.50 -17.75
N LEU A 19 -8.74 30.66 -18.95
CA LEU A 19 -8.27 29.52 -19.75
C LEU A 19 -7.01 28.87 -19.16
N LEU A 20 -6.12 29.65 -18.52
CA LEU A 20 -4.93 29.15 -17.84
C LEU A 20 -5.25 28.41 -16.55
N CYS A 21 -6.32 28.78 -15.85
CA CYS A 21 -6.77 28.13 -14.60
C CYS A 21 -7.46 26.78 -14.86
N GLY A 22 -8.01 26.58 -16.06
CA GLY A 22 -8.76 25.36 -16.44
C GLY A 22 -7.87 24.14 -16.76
N THR A 23 -6.57 24.30 -16.98
CA THR A 23 -5.68 23.21 -17.44
C THR A 23 -4.91 22.52 -16.31
N GLN A 24 -5.08 22.93 -15.05
CA GLN A 24 -4.35 22.34 -13.90
C GLN A 24 -5.09 21.15 -13.24
N LEU A 25 -6.23 20.69 -13.77
CA LEU A 25 -7.08 19.69 -13.10
C LEU A 25 -6.83 18.24 -13.57
N SER A 26 -5.73 17.94 -14.24
CA SER A 26 -5.57 16.62 -14.87
C SER A 26 -4.32 15.82 -14.45
N LEU A 27 -3.67 16.17 -13.35
CA LEU A 27 -2.52 15.39 -12.83
C LEU A 27 -2.73 15.00 -11.37
N LEU A 28 -3.91 14.52 -11.02
CA LEU A 28 -4.01 13.69 -9.83
C LEU A 28 -3.47 12.31 -10.22
N PRO A 29 -2.42 11.80 -9.55
CA PRO A 29 -2.05 10.42 -9.72
C PRO A 29 -3.29 9.60 -9.38
N VAL A 30 -3.76 8.81 -10.34
CA VAL A 30 -4.75 7.76 -10.08
C VAL A 30 -4.00 6.76 -9.21
N PHE A 31 -4.09 6.94 -7.89
CA PHE A 31 -3.78 5.85 -6.98
C PHE A 31 -4.77 4.76 -7.34
N SER A 32 -4.32 3.73 -8.01
CA SER A 32 -5.05 2.47 -8.09
C SER A 32 -5.29 2.06 -6.65
N VAL A 33 -6.52 2.26 -6.18
CA VAL A 33 -6.95 1.63 -4.93
C VAL A 33 -6.96 0.15 -5.24
N GLU A 34 -5.84 -0.49 -4.94
CA GLU A 34 -5.72 -1.94 -5.08
C GLU A 34 -6.85 -2.56 -4.25
N HIS A 35 -7.67 -3.37 -4.91
CA HIS A 35 -8.83 -3.97 -4.25
C HIS A 35 -8.34 -4.77 -3.05
N PRO A 36 -8.86 -4.56 -1.81
CA PRO A 36 -8.34 -5.21 -0.60
C PRO A 36 -8.25 -6.74 -0.68
N LEU A 37 -9.03 -7.35 -1.58
CA LEU A 37 -9.08 -8.80 -1.83
C LEU A 37 -8.32 -9.22 -3.10
N ALA A 38 -7.63 -8.31 -3.79
CA ALA A 38 -6.82 -8.69 -4.94
C ALA A 38 -5.65 -9.58 -4.48
N PRO A 39 -5.33 -10.65 -5.22
CA PRO A 39 -4.14 -11.44 -4.93
C PRO A 39 -2.88 -10.58 -5.12
N PRO A 40 -1.76 -10.93 -4.44
CA PRO A 40 -0.50 -10.24 -4.67
C PRO A 40 -0.04 -10.43 -6.12
N ASP A 41 0.71 -9.46 -6.64
CA ASP A 41 1.33 -9.63 -7.95
C ASP A 41 2.54 -10.56 -7.83
N THR A 42 2.46 -11.69 -8.52
CA THR A 42 3.51 -12.71 -8.58
C THR A 42 3.87 -13.02 -10.04
N SER A 43 3.66 -12.05 -10.94
CA SER A 43 3.90 -12.20 -12.38
C SER A 43 5.38 -12.29 -12.73
N SER A 44 6.26 -11.71 -11.92
CA SER A 44 7.71 -11.78 -12.04
C SER A 44 8.40 -11.92 -10.68
N PRO A 45 9.68 -12.31 -10.60
CA PRO A 45 10.45 -12.31 -9.36
C PRO A 45 10.47 -10.94 -8.68
N GLN A 46 10.68 -9.86 -9.44
CA GLN A 46 10.64 -8.49 -8.95
C GLN A 46 9.28 -8.16 -8.32
N ALA A 47 8.17 -8.39 -9.05
CA ALA A 47 6.82 -8.14 -8.57
C ALA A 47 6.50 -8.97 -7.31
N THR A 48 6.95 -10.22 -7.25
CA THR A 48 6.75 -11.10 -6.10
C THR A 48 7.46 -10.57 -4.86
N ILE A 49 8.74 -10.17 -4.97
CA ILE A 49 9.51 -9.61 -3.85
C ILE A 49 8.91 -8.30 -3.39
N GLN A 50 8.56 -7.42 -4.31
CA GLN A 50 7.91 -6.15 -4.00
C GLN A 50 6.57 -6.37 -3.28
N SER A 51 5.69 -7.20 -3.86
CA SER A 51 4.40 -7.55 -3.24
C SER A 51 4.57 -8.16 -1.84
N PHE A 52 5.55 -9.04 -1.64
CA PHE A 52 5.82 -9.61 -0.33
C PHE A 52 6.22 -8.52 0.68
N ILE A 53 7.22 -7.70 0.35
CA ILE A 53 7.77 -6.68 1.25
C ILE A 53 6.71 -5.64 1.62
N GLU A 54 5.97 -5.13 0.65
CA GLU A 54 4.92 -4.14 0.87
C GLU A 54 3.82 -4.69 1.78
N ASN A 55 3.31 -5.88 1.49
CA ASN A 55 2.24 -6.49 2.27
C ASN A 55 2.68 -6.85 3.69
N VAL A 56 3.88 -7.43 3.87
CA VAL A 56 4.33 -7.84 5.20
C VAL A 56 4.69 -6.64 6.08
N ASN A 57 5.26 -5.57 5.51
CA ASN A 57 5.61 -4.37 6.26
C ASN A 57 4.37 -3.62 6.72
N GLU A 58 3.38 -3.46 5.84
CA GLU A 58 2.13 -2.80 6.20
C GLU A 58 1.33 -3.63 7.21
N ALA A 59 1.26 -4.96 7.05
CA ALA A 59 0.68 -5.85 8.04
C ALA A 59 1.35 -5.69 9.41
N HIS A 60 2.67 -5.69 9.44
CA HIS A 60 3.44 -5.50 10.67
C HIS A 60 3.13 -4.14 11.32
N HIS A 61 3.12 -3.05 10.56
CA HIS A 61 2.79 -1.72 11.05
C HIS A 61 1.39 -1.67 11.70
N ILE A 62 0.38 -2.21 11.04
CA ILE A 62 -0.99 -2.28 11.56
C ILE A 62 -1.04 -3.09 12.85
N LEU A 63 -0.41 -4.27 12.89
CA LEU A 63 -0.39 -5.14 14.07
C LEU A 63 0.32 -4.50 15.25
N MET A 64 1.44 -3.81 15.03
CA MET A 64 2.17 -3.10 16.09
C MET A 64 1.37 -1.92 16.63
N THR A 65 0.67 -1.18 15.77
CA THR A 65 -0.20 -0.07 16.18
C THR A 65 -1.38 -0.59 17.01
N ALA A 66 -2.03 -1.65 16.56
CA ALA A 66 -3.13 -2.28 17.32
C ALA A 66 -2.67 -2.85 18.66
N ASN A 67 -1.46 -3.44 18.72
CA ASN A 67 -0.87 -3.94 19.94
C ASN A 67 -0.55 -2.81 20.93
N ALA A 68 -0.03 -1.67 20.45
CA ALA A 68 0.21 -0.50 21.29
C ALA A 68 -1.10 0.05 21.89
N GLN A 69 -2.18 0.08 21.09
CA GLN A 69 -3.50 0.44 21.59
C GLN A 69 -3.99 -0.54 22.64
N TYR A 70 -3.92 -1.86 22.38
CA TYR A 70 -4.31 -2.89 23.33
C TYR A 70 -3.60 -2.75 24.68
N LEU A 71 -2.29 -2.50 24.66
CA LEU A 71 -1.51 -2.31 25.88
C LEU A 71 -1.87 -1.03 26.66
N SER A 72 -2.50 -0.05 26.02
CA SER A 72 -2.99 1.18 26.67
C SER A 72 -4.40 1.05 27.23
N GLU A 73 -5.15 0.01 26.85
CA GLU A 73 -6.52 -0.22 27.32
C GLU A 73 -6.54 -1.06 28.61
N PRO A 74 -7.45 -0.76 29.55
CA PRO A 74 -7.64 -1.60 30.73
C PRO A 74 -8.38 -2.89 30.34
N GLY A 75 -7.79 -4.04 30.60
CA GLY A 75 -8.44 -5.33 30.38
C GLY A 75 -7.48 -6.44 29.95
N LEU A 76 -7.94 -7.68 30.04
CA LEU A 76 -7.19 -8.85 29.61
C LEU A 76 -7.45 -9.25 28.15
N PHE A 77 -8.53 -8.71 27.56
CA PHE A 77 -8.95 -9.04 26.20
C PHE A 77 -9.00 -7.80 25.33
N PRO A 78 -8.61 -7.92 24.03
CA PRO A 78 -8.69 -6.80 23.12
C PRO A 78 -10.14 -6.31 22.96
N SER A 79 -10.31 -4.99 22.94
CA SER A 79 -11.60 -4.34 22.67
C SER A 79 -12.09 -4.62 21.23
N ALA A 80 -13.34 -4.28 20.96
CA ALA A 80 -13.89 -4.40 19.61
C ALA A 80 -13.12 -3.53 18.61
N SER A 81 -12.70 -2.33 19.04
CA SER A 81 -11.93 -1.40 18.19
C SER A 81 -10.55 -1.96 17.82
N VAL A 82 -9.84 -2.57 18.78
CA VAL A 82 -8.55 -3.23 18.50
C VAL A 82 -8.72 -4.40 17.52
N LYS A 83 -9.76 -5.21 17.70
CA LYS A 83 -10.05 -6.33 16.78
C LYS A 83 -10.35 -5.86 15.36
N GLU A 84 -11.11 -4.79 15.21
CA GLU A 84 -11.42 -4.18 13.92
C GLU A 84 -10.16 -3.61 13.26
N GLN A 85 -9.29 -2.97 14.03
CA GLN A 85 -8.03 -2.43 13.57
C GLN A 85 -7.04 -3.52 13.08
N VAL A 86 -7.06 -4.70 13.67
CA VAL A 86 -6.20 -5.85 13.26
C VAL A 86 -6.68 -6.48 11.95
N ALA A 87 -7.97 -6.42 11.62
CA ALA A 87 -8.53 -7.13 10.48
C ALA A 87 -7.83 -6.85 9.13
N PRO A 88 -7.55 -5.60 8.73
CA PRO A 88 -6.81 -5.33 7.48
C PRO A 88 -5.37 -5.86 7.53
N GLY A 89 -4.68 -5.80 8.67
CA GLY A 89 -3.33 -6.35 8.83
C GLY A 89 -3.28 -7.86 8.58
N ARG A 90 -4.32 -8.59 9.00
CA ARG A 90 -4.42 -10.03 8.73
C ARG A 90 -4.57 -10.32 7.23
N ILE A 91 -5.36 -9.54 6.51
CA ILE A 91 -5.53 -9.72 5.06
C ILE A 91 -4.21 -9.50 4.34
N LEU A 92 -3.47 -8.44 4.69
CA LEU A 92 -2.16 -8.15 4.11
C LEU A 92 -1.14 -9.24 4.43
N PHE A 93 -1.16 -9.77 5.65
CA PHE A 93 -0.29 -10.88 6.03
C PHE A 93 -0.58 -12.17 5.24
N GLU A 94 -1.86 -12.49 5.00
CA GLU A 94 -2.26 -13.61 4.14
C GLU A 94 -1.82 -13.39 2.67
N ARG A 95 -1.82 -12.14 2.18
CA ARG A 95 -1.26 -11.80 0.86
C ARG A 95 0.25 -12.02 0.81
N ALA A 96 0.98 -11.66 1.87
CA ALA A 96 2.41 -11.96 1.94
C ALA A 96 2.68 -13.48 1.93
N ILE A 97 1.88 -14.27 2.66
CA ILE A 97 1.95 -15.75 2.61
C ILE A 97 1.73 -16.27 1.18
N ALA A 98 0.81 -15.67 0.43
CA ALA A 98 0.51 -16.09 -0.94
C ALA A 98 1.65 -15.82 -1.94
N CYS A 99 2.66 -15.00 -1.59
CA CYS A 99 3.89 -14.83 -2.35
C CYS A 99 4.87 -16.02 -2.19
N LEU A 100 4.65 -16.89 -1.19
CA LEU A 100 5.54 -18.02 -0.91
C LEU A 100 5.11 -19.28 -1.68
N ASP A 101 6.09 -19.97 -2.28
CA ASP A 101 5.81 -21.28 -2.90
C ASP A 101 5.71 -22.39 -1.84
N THR A 102 4.50 -22.68 -1.44
CA THR A 102 4.18 -23.80 -0.53
C THR A 102 3.73 -25.06 -1.27
N SER A 103 3.98 -25.19 -2.58
CA SER A 103 3.51 -26.32 -3.40
C SER A 103 4.00 -27.68 -2.91
N LYS A 104 5.23 -27.73 -2.39
CA LYS A 104 5.89 -28.94 -1.86
C LYS A 104 5.55 -29.25 -0.41
N VAL A 105 4.81 -28.36 0.27
CA VAL A 105 4.42 -28.56 1.67
C VAL A 105 3.13 -29.41 1.72
N PRO A 106 3.05 -30.43 2.59
CA PRO A 106 1.82 -31.21 2.79
C PRO A 106 0.65 -30.29 3.15
N SER A 107 -0.54 -30.53 2.59
CA SER A 107 -1.71 -29.64 2.69
C SER A 107 -2.05 -29.24 4.13
N ARG A 108 -1.92 -30.16 5.08
CA ARG A 108 -2.19 -29.93 6.50
C ARG A 108 -1.22 -28.97 7.20
N LEU A 109 -0.03 -28.77 6.62
CA LEU A 109 1.02 -27.92 7.18
C LEU A 109 1.21 -26.61 6.40
N LYS A 110 0.50 -26.42 5.30
CA LYS A 110 0.68 -25.24 4.42
C LYS A 110 0.47 -23.92 5.15
N GLN A 111 -0.56 -23.85 5.99
CA GLN A 111 -0.87 -22.65 6.75
C GLN A 111 0.25 -22.32 7.75
N ASP A 112 0.66 -23.31 8.54
CA ASP A 112 1.70 -23.11 9.55
C ASP A 112 3.05 -22.77 8.91
N ALA A 113 3.44 -23.50 7.86
CA ALA A 113 4.65 -23.23 7.09
C ALA A 113 4.63 -21.86 6.39
N GLY A 114 3.46 -21.43 5.90
CA GLY A 114 3.29 -20.12 5.31
C GLY A 114 3.49 -19.00 6.33
N VAL A 115 2.87 -19.12 7.50
CA VAL A 115 3.02 -18.15 8.60
C VAL A 115 4.48 -18.09 9.07
N GLU A 116 5.09 -19.24 9.39
CA GLU A 116 6.47 -19.31 9.85
C GLU A 116 7.45 -18.78 8.79
N GLY A 117 7.27 -19.21 7.53
CA GLY A 117 8.09 -18.76 6.42
C GLY A 117 8.02 -17.26 6.20
N THR A 118 6.82 -16.65 6.30
CA THR A 118 6.63 -15.20 6.17
C THR A 118 7.36 -14.44 7.26
N ILE A 119 7.26 -14.88 8.51
CA ILE A 119 7.93 -14.24 9.65
C ILE A 119 9.46 -14.34 9.49
N LEU A 120 9.97 -15.54 9.22
CA LEU A 120 11.42 -15.77 9.06
C LEU A 120 11.99 -15.01 7.86
N LEU A 121 11.27 -14.98 6.74
CA LEU A 121 11.72 -14.24 5.55
C LEU A 121 11.76 -12.74 5.84
N LYS A 122 10.73 -12.17 6.50
CA LYS A 122 10.76 -10.77 6.91
C LYS A 122 11.98 -10.48 7.80
N GLU A 123 12.24 -11.28 8.82
CA GLU A 123 13.41 -11.14 9.70
C GLU A 123 14.74 -11.15 8.95
N ILE A 124 14.84 -11.94 7.89
CA ILE A 124 16.03 -11.98 7.03
C ILE A 124 16.13 -10.70 6.21
N LEU A 125 15.04 -10.31 5.56
CA LEU A 125 14.98 -9.13 4.68
C LEU A 125 15.23 -7.83 5.44
N ASP A 126 14.81 -7.75 6.70
CA ASP A 126 15.08 -6.57 7.56
C ASP A 126 16.58 -6.41 7.92
N ARG A 127 17.41 -7.43 7.66
CA ARG A 127 18.86 -7.45 8.01
C ARG A 127 19.78 -7.32 6.81
N ILE A 128 19.24 -7.31 5.62
CA ILE A 128 20.00 -7.18 4.37
C ILE A 128 19.62 -5.92 3.63
N ASP A 129 20.59 -5.33 2.94
CA ASP A 129 20.31 -4.24 2.01
C ASP A 129 19.71 -4.83 0.72
N ILE A 130 18.45 -4.54 0.50
CA ILE A 130 17.75 -4.98 -0.71
C ILE A 130 18.07 -3.97 -1.81
N PRO A 131 18.53 -4.42 -2.99
CA PRO A 131 18.74 -3.52 -4.12
C PRO A 131 17.42 -2.85 -4.55
N PRO A 132 17.49 -1.68 -5.21
CA PRO A 132 16.31 -1.08 -5.82
C PRO A 132 15.56 -2.09 -6.69
N TYR A 133 14.23 -2.02 -6.70
CA TYR A 133 13.41 -3.04 -7.38
C TYR A 133 13.72 -3.13 -8.88
N ASP A 134 14.06 -2.04 -9.53
CA ASP A 134 14.46 -1.97 -10.94
C ASP A 134 15.80 -2.67 -11.25
N GLU A 135 16.59 -3.01 -10.24
CA GLU A 135 17.81 -3.82 -10.37
C GLU A 135 17.55 -5.33 -10.19
N ILE A 136 16.34 -5.71 -9.76
CA ILE A 136 15.96 -7.12 -9.61
C ILE A 136 15.48 -7.63 -10.99
N PRO A 137 16.03 -8.74 -11.50
CA PRO A 137 15.61 -9.31 -12.79
C PRO A 137 14.12 -9.67 -12.79
N ASP A 138 13.46 -9.43 -13.93
CA ASP A 138 12.10 -9.88 -14.22
C ASP A 138 12.01 -11.41 -14.44
#